data_44599a5836a9b3c1b847d6a7235dc417
#
_entry.id   44599a5836a9b3c1b847d6a7235dc417
#
_cell.length_a   1.000
_cell.length_b   1.000
_cell.length_c   1.000
_cell.angle_alpha   90.00
_cell.angle_beta   90.00
_cell.angle_gamma   90.00
#
_symmetry.space_group_name_H-M   'P 1'
#
loop_
_entity.id
_entity.type
_entity.pdbx_description
1 polymer ?
#
loop_
_entity_poly.entity_id
_entity_poly.type
_entity_poly.pdbx_seq_one_letter_code
_entity_poly.pdbx_strand_id
1 'polypeptide(L)'
;MTLGLKDLYYALCTEEDGVESYETPKKMSEAMTASLSVETASATLYADDTLSESVQEFSNGTLKLGIKDLTPEVLAELLGQEVDRNKVVWAGKDDEPPFVAVGFRARKTGGKYRYVWLLKCKFNLPSENYETKGESITFNTPEIEASITARKSDGRWKADFVGAEKDTAATTWFTEVPEPAPDMETV
;
A
#
# COMPACT_ATOMS: atom_id res chain seq x y z
N MET A 1 -0.85 18.90 -10.19
CA MET A 1 -0.07 17.87 -10.89
C MET A 1 0.89 17.22 -9.89
N THR A 2 1.06 15.90 -9.92
CA THR A 2 2.02 15.17 -9.06
C THR A 2 3.36 15.08 -9.77
N LEU A 3 4.47 15.30 -9.04
CA LEU A 3 5.81 15.47 -9.61
C LEU A 3 6.84 14.46 -9.12
N GLY A 4 6.46 13.42 -8.47
CA GLY A 4 7.41 12.41 -7.99
C GLY A 4 6.97 11.74 -6.72
N LEU A 5 7.39 10.50 -6.57
CA LEU A 5 7.10 9.61 -5.45
C LEU A 5 8.24 9.67 -4.44
N LYS A 6 7.93 9.64 -3.15
CA LYS A 6 8.90 9.64 -2.05
C LYS A 6 8.38 8.83 -0.88
N ASP A 7 9.34 8.38 -0.05
CA ASP A 7 9.08 7.85 1.29
C ASP A 7 8.06 6.72 1.29
N LEU A 8 8.48 5.56 0.76
CA LEU A 8 7.69 4.33 0.78
C LEU A 8 7.90 3.62 2.11
N TYR A 9 6.79 3.44 2.85
CA TYR A 9 6.72 2.77 4.15
C TYR A 9 5.72 1.62 4.11
N TYR A 10 5.89 0.67 5.00
CA TYR A 10 4.91 -0.38 5.27
C TYR A 10 4.78 -0.60 6.78
N ALA A 11 3.65 -1.10 7.21
CA ALA A 11 3.38 -1.51 8.57
C ALA A 11 2.64 -2.84 8.56
N LEU A 12 3.12 -3.81 9.34
CA LEU A 12 2.42 -5.09 9.50
C LEU A 12 1.05 -4.84 10.11
N CYS A 13 0.05 -5.51 9.56
CA CYS A 13 -1.33 -5.42 10.00
C CYS A 13 -1.73 -6.76 10.61
N THR A 14 -2.15 -6.74 11.87
CA THR A 14 -2.74 -7.88 12.56
C THR A 14 -4.23 -7.66 12.68
N GLU A 15 -5.01 -8.73 12.56
CA GLU A 15 -6.46 -8.71 12.71
C GLU A 15 -6.84 -9.61 13.89
N GLU A 16 -7.40 -9.02 14.94
CA GLU A 16 -7.93 -9.72 16.10
C GLU A 16 -9.39 -9.33 16.31
N ASP A 17 -10.28 -10.31 16.40
CA ASP A 17 -11.72 -10.12 16.59
C ASP A 17 -12.38 -9.16 15.57
N GLY A 18 -11.85 -9.15 14.33
CA GLY A 18 -12.34 -8.28 13.26
C GLY A 18 -11.87 -6.82 13.34
N VAL A 19 -10.93 -6.51 14.22
CA VAL A 19 -10.29 -5.21 14.35
C VAL A 19 -8.86 -5.30 13.86
N GLU A 20 -8.50 -4.43 12.93
CA GLU A 20 -7.14 -4.30 12.44
C GLU A 20 -6.31 -3.41 13.38
N SER A 21 -5.09 -3.84 13.66
CA SER A 21 -4.07 -3.06 14.34
C SER A 21 -2.76 -3.07 13.55
N TYR A 22 -1.95 -2.04 13.72
CA TYR A 22 -0.75 -1.86 12.91
C TYR A 22 0.48 -1.74 13.80
N GLU A 23 1.58 -2.38 13.37
CA GLU A 23 2.88 -2.13 13.95
C GLU A 23 3.43 -0.76 13.52
N THR A 24 4.51 -0.33 14.19
CA THR A 24 5.21 0.89 13.80
C THR A 24 5.68 0.81 12.35
N PRO A 25 5.36 1.80 11.50
CA PRO A 25 5.78 1.82 10.11
C PRO A 25 7.30 1.72 9.93
N LYS A 26 7.72 0.90 8.99
CA LYS A 26 9.11 0.71 8.59
C LYS A 26 9.31 1.22 7.17
N LYS A 27 10.47 1.76 6.88
CA LYS A 27 10.81 2.16 5.50
C LYS A 27 11.01 0.91 4.65
N MET A 28 10.31 0.82 3.52
CA MET A 28 10.39 -0.33 2.62
C MET A 28 11.60 -0.21 1.70
N SER A 29 11.66 0.83 0.89
CA SER A 29 12.71 1.08 -0.11
C SER A 29 12.59 2.50 -0.67
N GLU A 30 13.48 2.83 -1.61
CA GLU A 30 13.31 4.00 -2.46
C GLU A 30 12.35 3.66 -3.61
N ALA A 31 11.18 4.29 -3.59
CA ALA A 31 10.16 4.07 -4.62
C ALA A 31 10.48 4.85 -5.89
N MET A 32 10.35 4.19 -7.04
CA MET A 32 10.46 4.78 -8.36
C MET A 32 9.08 5.03 -8.98
N THR A 33 8.20 4.03 -8.89
CA THR A 33 6.84 4.10 -9.42
C THR A 33 5.85 3.49 -8.44
N ALA A 34 4.64 4.02 -8.42
CA ALA A 34 3.50 3.43 -7.76
C ALA A 34 2.27 3.59 -8.66
N SER A 35 1.66 2.50 -9.03
CA SER A 35 0.43 2.46 -9.81
C SER A 35 -0.68 1.80 -9.00
N LEU A 36 -1.76 2.53 -8.81
CA LEU A 36 -2.94 2.07 -8.09
C LEU A 36 -4.08 1.89 -9.08
N SER A 37 -4.58 0.68 -9.19
CA SER A 37 -5.79 0.32 -9.92
C SER A 37 -6.88 -0.08 -8.93
N VAL A 38 -8.09 0.38 -9.14
CA VAL A 38 -9.23 0.11 -8.26
C VAL A 38 -10.34 -0.52 -9.08
N GLU A 39 -10.89 -1.60 -8.58
CA GLU A 39 -12.07 -2.26 -9.14
C GLU A 39 -13.30 -1.93 -8.30
N THR A 40 -14.40 -1.61 -8.98
CA THR A 40 -15.68 -1.31 -8.34
C THR A 40 -16.73 -2.31 -8.76
N ALA A 41 -17.52 -2.78 -7.81
CA ALA A 41 -18.75 -3.46 -8.08
C ALA A 41 -19.85 -2.42 -8.34
N SER A 42 -20.61 -2.60 -9.40
CA SER A 42 -21.74 -1.70 -9.73
C SER A 42 -23.02 -2.49 -9.86
N ALA A 43 -24.09 -1.94 -9.28
CA ALA A 43 -25.44 -2.45 -9.48
C ALA A 43 -26.31 -1.30 -9.99
N THR A 44 -27.15 -1.60 -10.98
CA THR A 44 -28.10 -0.66 -11.57
C THR A 44 -29.50 -1.20 -11.42
N LEU A 45 -30.40 -0.35 -10.94
CA LEU A 45 -31.83 -0.63 -10.87
C LEU A 45 -32.57 0.20 -11.91
N TYR A 46 -33.37 -0.48 -12.71
CA TYR A 46 -34.27 0.15 -13.67
C TYR A 46 -35.70 0.08 -13.15
N ALA A 47 -36.42 1.19 -13.24
CA ALA A 47 -37.85 1.27 -12.98
C ALA A 47 -38.52 2.07 -14.11
N ASP A 48 -39.65 1.59 -14.61
CA ASP A 48 -40.42 2.20 -15.72
C ASP A 48 -39.58 2.49 -16.96
N ASP A 49 -38.70 1.54 -17.37
CA ASP A 49 -37.76 1.64 -18.49
C ASP A 49 -36.73 2.79 -18.39
N THR A 50 -36.56 3.33 -17.20
CA THR A 50 -35.56 4.37 -16.90
C THR A 50 -34.61 3.92 -15.80
N LEU A 51 -33.36 4.45 -15.85
CA LEU A 51 -32.38 4.25 -14.80
C LEU A 51 -32.86 4.91 -13.52
N SER A 52 -33.19 4.12 -12.49
CA SER A 52 -33.71 4.60 -11.21
C SER A 52 -32.58 4.82 -10.20
N GLU A 53 -31.70 3.84 -10.04
CA GLU A 53 -30.55 3.90 -9.12
C GLU A 53 -29.32 3.22 -9.71
N SER A 54 -28.15 3.80 -9.39
CA SER A 54 -26.85 3.18 -9.67
C SER A 54 -25.97 3.30 -8.43
N VAL A 55 -25.54 2.16 -7.91
CA VAL A 55 -24.65 2.07 -6.76
C VAL A 55 -23.30 1.53 -7.21
N GLN A 56 -22.23 2.19 -6.80
CA GLN A 56 -20.86 1.74 -7.02
C GLN A 56 -20.13 1.61 -5.68
N GLU A 57 -19.56 0.45 -5.43
CA GLU A 57 -18.82 0.16 -4.22
C GLU A 57 -17.41 -0.32 -4.55
N PHE A 58 -16.43 -0.01 -3.67
CA PHE A 58 -15.09 -0.57 -3.77
C PHE A 58 -15.18 -2.10 -3.62
N SER A 59 -14.62 -2.82 -4.58
CA SER A 59 -14.51 -4.28 -4.53
C SER A 59 -13.12 -4.71 -4.07
N ASN A 60 -12.11 -4.36 -4.83
CA ASN A 60 -10.71 -4.62 -4.55
C ASN A 60 -9.83 -3.62 -5.29
N GLY A 61 -8.53 -3.68 -5.05
CA GLY A 61 -7.57 -2.88 -5.78
C GLY A 61 -6.26 -3.63 -5.95
N THR A 62 -5.42 -3.11 -6.85
CA THR A 62 -4.08 -3.62 -7.11
C THR A 62 -3.09 -2.46 -7.02
N LEU A 63 -2.05 -2.64 -6.23
CA LEU A 63 -0.91 -1.74 -6.13
C LEU A 63 0.29 -2.37 -6.82
N LYS A 64 0.85 -1.71 -7.82
CA LYS A 64 2.14 -2.08 -8.45
C LYS A 64 3.18 -1.07 -8.05
N LEU A 65 4.28 -1.55 -7.48
CA LEU A 65 5.41 -0.74 -7.02
C LEU A 65 6.65 -1.12 -7.82
N GLY A 66 7.23 -0.12 -8.51
CA GLY A 66 8.61 -0.21 -9.01
C GLY A 66 9.54 0.40 -7.98
N ILE A 67 10.50 -0.35 -7.51
CA ILE A 67 11.41 0.02 -6.43
C ILE A 67 12.86 -0.11 -6.89
N LYS A 68 13.74 0.70 -6.28
CA LYS A 68 15.16 0.70 -6.65
C LYS A 68 15.86 -0.59 -6.23
N ASP A 69 15.57 -1.01 -5.01
CA ASP A 69 16.14 -2.21 -4.40
C ASP A 69 15.24 -2.65 -3.24
N LEU A 70 15.17 -3.94 -3.00
CA LEU A 70 14.42 -4.50 -1.88
C LEU A 70 15.35 -5.49 -1.16
N THR A 71 15.61 -5.23 0.12
CA THR A 71 16.44 -6.14 0.89
C THR A 71 15.71 -7.47 1.09
N PRO A 72 16.43 -8.59 1.10
CA PRO A 72 15.82 -9.90 1.30
C PRO A 72 15.00 -9.98 2.60
N GLU A 73 15.45 -9.29 3.65
CA GLU A 73 14.74 -9.26 4.94
C GLU A 73 13.37 -8.58 4.84
N VAL A 74 13.30 -7.45 4.13
CA VAL A 74 12.02 -6.74 3.91
C VAL A 74 11.10 -7.59 3.04
N LEU A 75 11.65 -8.21 1.98
CA LEU A 75 10.85 -9.08 1.12
C LEU A 75 10.31 -10.29 1.90
N ALA A 76 11.14 -10.91 2.74
CA ALA A 76 10.74 -12.02 3.59
C ALA A 76 9.58 -11.62 4.54
N GLU A 77 9.66 -10.45 5.16
CA GLU A 77 8.61 -9.94 6.05
C GLU A 77 7.30 -9.69 5.28
N LEU A 78 7.37 -9.15 4.05
CA LEU A 78 6.19 -8.91 3.20
C LEU A 78 5.54 -10.19 2.67
N LEU A 79 6.32 -11.27 2.52
CA LEU A 79 5.88 -12.56 1.98
C LEU A 79 5.67 -13.64 3.04
N GLY A 80 5.95 -13.35 4.31
CA GLY A 80 5.82 -14.31 5.41
C GLY A 80 6.86 -15.43 5.36
N GLN A 81 8.06 -15.15 4.84
CA GLN A 81 9.16 -16.11 4.72
C GLN A 81 10.06 -16.09 5.95
N GLU A 82 10.71 -17.20 6.23
CA GLU A 82 11.63 -17.30 7.35
C GLU A 82 13.03 -16.77 7.01
N VAL A 83 13.61 -16.03 7.97
CA VAL A 83 15.01 -15.58 7.90
C VAL A 83 15.82 -16.30 8.98
N ASP A 84 16.85 -17.02 8.58
CA ASP A 84 17.70 -17.75 9.51
C ASP A 84 18.74 -16.85 10.22
N ARG A 85 19.50 -17.43 11.14
CA ARG A 85 20.56 -16.72 11.90
C ARG A 85 21.68 -16.17 11.02
N ASN A 86 21.85 -16.72 9.82
CA ASN A 86 22.86 -16.30 8.85
C ASN A 86 22.28 -15.28 7.85
N LYS A 87 21.05 -14.77 8.09
CA LYS A 87 20.31 -13.86 7.21
C LYS A 87 19.95 -14.47 5.85
N VAL A 88 19.86 -15.79 5.77
CA VAL A 88 19.35 -16.49 4.59
C VAL A 88 17.84 -16.56 4.70
N VAL A 89 17.16 -16.13 3.63
CA VAL A 89 15.71 -16.21 3.50
C VAL A 89 15.34 -17.56 2.90
N TRP A 90 14.42 -18.25 3.55
CA TRP A 90 13.91 -19.54 3.11
C TRP A 90 12.46 -19.37 2.66
N ALA A 91 12.22 -19.59 1.37
CA ALA A 91 10.89 -19.58 0.78
C ALA A 91 10.30 -20.99 0.81
N GLY A 92 9.17 -21.13 1.47
CA GLY A 92 8.40 -22.36 1.57
C GLY A 92 7.14 -22.33 0.69
N LYS A 93 6.60 -23.48 0.36
CA LYS A 93 5.34 -23.58 -0.41
C LYS A 93 4.10 -23.14 0.38
N ASP A 94 4.22 -23.19 1.70
CA ASP A 94 3.13 -22.91 2.63
C ASP A 94 3.27 -21.52 3.29
N ASP A 95 4.20 -20.68 2.80
CA ASP A 95 4.38 -19.32 3.28
C ASP A 95 3.12 -18.49 2.99
N GLU A 96 2.64 -17.80 4.00
CA GLU A 96 1.47 -16.97 3.89
C GLU A 96 1.84 -15.48 4.08
N PRO A 97 1.76 -14.67 3.00
CA PRO A 97 2.01 -13.24 3.12
C PRO A 97 1.08 -12.58 4.14
N PRO A 98 1.60 -11.82 5.11
CA PRO A 98 0.77 -11.11 6.07
C PRO A 98 0.03 -9.95 5.40
N PHE A 99 -1.01 -9.45 6.04
CA PHE A 99 -1.57 -8.16 5.68
C PHE A 99 -0.64 -7.03 6.13
N VAL A 100 -0.52 -6.01 5.32
CA VAL A 100 0.29 -4.83 5.59
C VAL A 100 -0.45 -3.56 5.17
N ALA A 101 -0.19 -2.45 5.85
CA ALA A 101 -0.49 -1.13 5.32
C ALA A 101 0.71 -0.63 4.52
N VAL A 102 0.46 0.07 3.41
CA VAL A 102 1.49 0.65 2.55
C VAL A 102 1.29 2.15 2.46
N GLY A 103 2.30 2.90 2.87
CA GLY A 103 2.27 4.36 2.88
C GLY A 103 3.32 4.98 1.96
N PHE A 104 2.96 6.04 1.28
CA PHE A 104 3.89 6.83 0.47
C PHE A 104 3.40 8.27 0.33
N ARG A 105 4.29 9.14 -0.12
CA ARG A 105 3.90 10.50 -0.49
C ARG A 105 4.34 10.86 -1.91
N ALA A 106 3.59 11.74 -2.54
CA ALA A 106 3.88 12.25 -3.85
C ALA A 106 3.91 13.78 -3.84
N ARG A 107 5.00 14.35 -4.39
CA ARG A 107 5.15 15.80 -4.48
C ARG A 107 4.14 16.38 -5.46
N LYS A 108 3.50 17.49 -5.07
CA LYS A 108 2.60 18.27 -5.94
C LYS A 108 3.26 19.60 -6.33
N THR A 109 2.75 20.19 -7.41
CA THR A 109 3.05 21.58 -7.73
C THR A 109 2.64 22.50 -6.58
N GLY A 110 3.42 23.54 -6.28
CA GLY A 110 3.13 24.48 -5.19
C GLY A 110 3.69 24.06 -3.81
N GLY A 111 4.66 23.15 -3.76
CA GLY A 111 5.39 22.83 -2.52
C GLY A 111 4.62 21.96 -1.52
N LYS A 112 3.46 21.44 -1.91
CA LYS A 112 2.67 20.49 -1.11
C LYS A 112 2.98 19.06 -1.48
N TYR A 113 2.56 18.13 -0.61
CA TYR A 113 2.62 16.69 -0.85
C TYR A 113 1.23 16.08 -0.72
N ARG A 114 0.98 15.04 -1.49
CA ARG A 114 -0.13 14.13 -1.27
C ARG A 114 0.43 12.93 -0.52
N TYR A 115 -0.11 12.68 0.63
CA TYR A 115 0.21 11.56 1.51
C TYR A 115 -0.86 10.50 1.36
N VAL A 116 -0.46 9.26 1.22
CA VAL A 116 -1.39 8.14 0.98
C VAL A 116 -1.00 6.99 1.89
N TRP A 117 -2.00 6.37 2.52
CA TRP A 117 -1.94 5.04 3.10
C TRP A 117 -2.98 4.15 2.46
N LEU A 118 -2.57 2.97 2.04
CA LEU A 118 -3.42 1.84 1.69
C LEU A 118 -3.46 0.94 2.90
N LEU A 119 -4.64 0.76 3.49
CA LEU A 119 -4.76 0.28 4.87
C LEU A 119 -4.64 -1.24 5.02
N LYS A 120 -5.00 -2.00 3.98
CA LYS A 120 -4.97 -3.46 4.03
C LYS A 120 -4.55 -4.02 2.67
N CYS A 121 -3.28 -4.37 2.57
CA CYS A 121 -2.66 -4.91 1.37
C CYS A 121 -2.07 -6.29 1.66
N LYS A 122 -2.03 -7.15 0.66
CA LYS A 122 -1.35 -8.45 0.70
C LYS A 122 -0.46 -8.56 -0.52
N PHE A 123 0.84 -8.76 -0.32
CA PHE A 123 1.80 -8.85 -1.42
C PHE A 123 1.73 -10.21 -2.10
N ASN A 124 1.87 -10.21 -3.42
CA ASN A 124 2.00 -11.39 -4.24
C ASN A 124 3.48 -11.76 -4.38
N LEU A 125 3.76 -13.04 -4.63
CA LEU A 125 5.12 -13.49 -4.96
C LEU A 125 5.61 -12.75 -6.21
N PRO A 126 6.74 -12.03 -6.15
CA PRO A 126 7.27 -11.31 -7.30
C PRO A 126 7.83 -12.28 -8.33
N SER A 127 7.82 -11.83 -9.59
CA SER A 127 8.63 -12.46 -10.64
C SER A 127 10.02 -11.86 -10.59
N GLU A 128 11.03 -12.71 -10.57
CA GLU A 128 12.43 -12.29 -10.58
C GLU A 128 13.04 -12.56 -11.95
N ASN A 129 13.78 -11.59 -12.46
CA ASN A 129 14.51 -11.71 -13.71
C ASN A 129 15.97 -11.31 -13.50
N TYR A 130 16.87 -12.20 -13.88
CA TYR A 130 18.31 -12.01 -13.74
C TYR A 130 18.98 -12.00 -15.11
N GLU A 131 19.71 -10.95 -15.41
CA GLU A 131 20.42 -10.81 -16.67
C GLU A 131 21.92 -10.63 -16.45
N THR A 132 22.71 -11.21 -17.36
CA THR A 132 24.16 -11.03 -17.36
C THR A 132 24.51 -9.61 -17.82
N LYS A 133 25.48 -8.97 -17.18
CA LYS A 133 26.00 -7.67 -17.60
C LYS A 133 26.55 -7.76 -19.03
N GLY A 134 25.90 -7.04 -19.95
CA GLY A 134 26.39 -6.85 -21.32
C GLY A 134 27.30 -5.61 -21.48
N GLU A 135 27.49 -5.18 -22.70
CA GLU A 135 28.28 -3.95 -23.02
C GLU A 135 27.59 -2.66 -22.51
N SER A 136 26.26 -2.68 -22.37
CA SER A 136 25.48 -1.59 -21.78
C SER A 136 25.04 -1.96 -20.36
N ILE A 137 25.03 -0.95 -19.45
CA ILE A 137 24.52 -1.12 -18.10
C ILE A 137 23.00 -0.92 -18.14
N THR A 138 22.25 -2.01 -17.97
CA THR A 138 20.82 -1.96 -17.78
C THR A 138 20.52 -2.16 -16.29
N PHE A 139 19.76 -1.24 -15.68
CA PHE A 139 19.29 -1.39 -14.32
C PHE A 139 18.02 -2.24 -14.33
N ASN A 140 18.09 -3.39 -13.69
CA ASN A 140 16.90 -4.20 -13.45
C ASN A 140 16.23 -3.69 -12.16
N THR A 141 15.07 -3.07 -12.31
CA THR A 141 14.30 -2.54 -11.18
C THR A 141 13.21 -3.54 -10.82
N PRO A 142 13.22 -4.11 -9.60
CA PRO A 142 12.20 -5.05 -9.21
C PRO A 142 10.83 -4.38 -9.14
N GLU A 143 9.83 -5.11 -9.61
CA GLU A 143 8.42 -4.74 -9.47
C GLU A 143 7.74 -5.72 -8.52
N ILE A 144 7.02 -5.17 -7.55
CA ILE A 144 6.19 -5.95 -6.64
C ILE A 144 4.74 -5.51 -6.73
N GLU A 145 3.85 -6.48 -6.57
CA GLU A 145 2.42 -6.25 -6.67
C GLU A 145 1.73 -6.66 -5.36
N ALA A 146 0.77 -5.84 -4.94
CA ALA A 146 -0.07 -6.15 -3.79
C ALA A 146 -1.54 -6.00 -4.13
N SER A 147 -2.35 -6.92 -3.64
CA SER A 147 -3.80 -6.82 -3.65
C SER A 147 -4.27 -5.96 -2.49
N ILE A 148 -5.26 -5.11 -2.72
CA ILE A 148 -5.82 -4.19 -1.72
C ILE A 148 -7.23 -4.63 -1.40
N THR A 149 -7.55 -4.73 -0.12
CA THR A 149 -8.88 -5.01 0.38
C THR A 149 -9.30 -3.95 1.39
N ALA A 150 -10.60 -3.83 1.62
CA ALA A 150 -11.11 -2.98 2.70
C ALA A 150 -10.89 -3.63 4.08
N ARG A 151 -10.71 -2.80 5.10
CA ARG A 151 -10.71 -3.24 6.49
C ARG A 151 -12.08 -3.81 6.85
N LYS A 152 -12.10 -4.81 7.71
CA LYS A 152 -13.36 -5.38 8.20
C LYS A 152 -14.01 -4.51 9.27
N SER A 153 -13.20 -3.82 10.06
CA SER A 153 -13.65 -3.00 11.17
C SER A 153 -14.52 -1.81 10.74
N ASP A 154 -14.17 -1.14 9.64
CA ASP A 154 -14.84 0.11 9.23
C ASP A 154 -15.06 0.24 7.71
N GLY A 155 -14.69 -0.78 6.93
CA GLY A 155 -14.83 -0.78 5.47
C GLY A 155 -13.88 0.15 4.72
N ARG A 156 -12.93 0.81 5.41
CA ARG A 156 -11.98 1.72 4.77
C ARG A 156 -10.81 0.94 4.16
N TRP A 157 -10.34 1.40 3.01
CA TRP A 157 -9.22 0.79 2.31
C TRP A 157 -8.06 1.77 2.07
N LYS A 158 -8.34 3.08 2.18
CA LYS A 158 -7.38 4.14 1.89
C LYS A 158 -7.59 5.35 2.80
N ALA A 159 -6.48 5.94 3.21
CA ALA A 159 -6.43 7.28 3.79
C ALA A 159 -5.57 8.17 2.90
N ASP A 160 -6.03 9.39 2.58
CA ASP A 160 -5.21 10.33 1.83
C ASP A 160 -5.41 11.78 2.31
N PHE A 161 -4.33 12.54 2.21
CA PHE A 161 -4.25 13.89 2.71
C PHE A 161 -3.31 14.73 1.83
N VAL A 162 -3.63 16.00 1.65
CA VAL A 162 -2.79 16.93 0.90
C VAL A 162 -2.41 18.12 1.77
N GLY A 163 -1.13 18.27 2.05
CA GLY A 163 -0.63 19.33 2.91
C GLY A 163 0.85 19.65 2.72
N ALA A 164 1.34 20.61 3.48
CA ALA A 164 2.76 20.91 3.58
C ALA A 164 3.47 19.97 4.56
N GLU A 165 4.79 19.82 4.43
CA GLU A 165 5.57 18.94 5.33
C GLU A 165 5.48 19.33 6.83
N LYS A 166 5.20 20.59 7.11
CA LYS A 166 5.08 21.13 8.47
C LYS A 166 3.68 21.01 9.08
N ASP A 167 2.71 20.53 8.32
CA ASP A 167 1.35 20.34 8.82
C ASP A 167 1.35 19.20 9.86
N THR A 168 0.57 19.33 10.92
CA THR A 168 0.56 18.35 12.03
C THR A 168 0.31 16.93 11.55
N ALA A 169 -0.66 16.73 10.66
CA ALA A 169 -0.94 15.42 10.07
C ALA A 169 0.23 14.88 9.25
N ALA A 170 1.01 15.73 8.58
CA ALA A 170 2.18 15.33 7.80
C ALA A 170 3.35 14.85 8.67
N THR A 171 3.54 15.45 9.83
CA THR A 171 4.67 15.14 10.73
C THR A 171 4.53 13.77 11.39
N THR A 172 3.32 13.30 11.61
CA THR A 172 3.03 11.99 12.22
C THR A 172 2.68 10.91 11.18
N TRP A 173 2.52 11.28 9.90
CA TRP A 173 1.97 10.40 8.87
C TRP A 173 2.71 9.07 8.68
N PHE A 174 4.03 9.05 8.88
CA PHE A 174 4.85 7.84 8.76
C PHE A 174 5.38 7.33 10.10
N THR A 175 4.93 7.89 11.22
CA THR A 175 5.24 7.36 12.56
C THR A 175 4.22 6.34 13.02
N GLU A 176 2.99 6.47 12.52
CA GLU A 176 1.89 5.55 12.78
C GLU A 176 0.94 5.53 11.57
N VAL A 177 0.22 4.43 11.37
CA VAL A 177 -0.84 4.35 10.36
C VAL A 177 -2.03 5.19 10.86
N PRO A 178 -2.55 6.14 10.04
CA PRO A 178 -3.59 7.04 10.52
C PRO A 178 -4.90 6.30 10.79
N GLU A 179 -5.51 6.64 11.91
CA GLU A 179 -6.85 6.22 12.26
C GLU A 179 -7.82 7.40 12.13
N PRO A 180 -9.11 7.12 11.82
CA PRO A 180 -10.12 8.17 11.76
C PRO A 180 -10.19 8.91 13.10
N ALA A 181 -10.18 10.23 13.05
CA ALA A 181 -10.50 10.99 14.26
C ALA A 181 -11.92 10.62 14.72
N PRO A 182 -12.15 10.51 16.03
CA PRO A 182 -13.51 10.34 16.53
C PRO A 182 -14.36 11.51 16.01
N ASP A 183 -15.55 11.19 15.48
CA ASP A 183 -16.49 12.21 15.02
C ASP A 183 -16.69 13.22 16.15
N MET A 184 -16.38 14.48 15.86
CA MET A 184 -16.79 15.55 16.78
C MET A 184 -18.32 15.55 16.76
N GLU A 185 -18.92 15.02 17.81
CA GLU A 185 -20.34 15.19 18.03
C GLU A 185 -20.65 16.69 17.89
N THR A 186 -21.45 17.01 16.90
CA THR A 186 -21.99 18.35 16.72
C THR A 186 -22.82 18.67 17.97
N VAL A 187 -22.29 19.50 18.84
CA VAL A 187 -23.01 20.10 19.99
C VAL A 187 -24.03 21.10 19.44
#